data_ea487ac5ff093a2e4652b0775bd87fa2
#
_entry.id   ea487ac5ff093a2e4652b0775bd87fa2
#
_cell.length_a   1.000
_cell.length_b   1.000
_cell.length_c   1.000
_cell.angle_alpha   90.00
_cell.angle_beta   90.00
_cell.angle_gamma   90.00
#
_symmetry.space_group_name_H-M   'P 1'
#
loop_
_entity.id
_entity.type
_entity.pdbx_description
1 polymer ?
#
loop_
_entity_poly.entity_id
_entity_poly.type
_entity_poly.pdbx_seq_one_letter_code
_entity_poly.pdbx_strand_id
1 'polypeptide(L)'
;YMEGTLNIRKSDTEMFVREISKESPEYPQKLLHYEGMPEILYVRGTLPDPRRPAVAIVGARAASPYGRMQAFRYARRLSEEGVQILSGMAYGIDTEAHRGALEGEGGTWAVLGNGVDICYPSGNRALYQRILREKCGILSEQPTGTRARNYFFPARNRIISGLADLVVIVEAREKSGSLITAQWALDQGKSVFAIPGPVTEELSMGCNKLIYDGAGIAYTPEILLRELGIDCEKIVKVKTKNELGLATDLKLVYSCLDLQPKSVEFLIQKTGLSPEKVGGLLLELKISGLAREIGRHYYVKTT
;
A
#
# COMPACT_ATOMS: atom_id res chain seq x y z
N TYR A 1 30.15 28.01 33.08
CA TYR A 1 28.82 27.64 32.52
C TYR A 1 29.10 26.65 31.39
N MET A 2 28.85 25.36 31.68
CA MET A 2 28.97 24.29 30.69
C MET A 2 27.57 24.02 30.13
N GLU A 3 27.38 24.28 28.85
CA GLU A 3 26.24 23.80 28.09
C GLU A 3 26.45 22.31 27.80
N GLY A 4 25.71 21.47 28.50
CA GLY A 4 25.65 20.03 28.22
C GLY A 4 24.73 19.77 27.04
N THR A 5 25.29 19.66 25.87
CA THR A 5 24.60 19.14 24.70
C THR A 5 24.28 17.66 24.94
N LEU A 6 23.04 17.35 25.26
CA LEU A 6 22.56 15.95 25.34
C LEU A 6 22.73 15.30 23.96
N ASN A 7 23.73 14.47 23.82
CA ASN A 7 23.93 13.61 22.67
C ASN A 7 22.94 12.43 22.76
N ILE A 8 21.69 12.68 22.33
CA ILE A 8 20.66 11.63 22.22
C ILE A 8 21.13 10.67 21.13
N ARG A 9 21.49 9.45 21.51
CA ARG A 9 21.86 8.40 20.55
C ARG A 9 20.68 8.16 19.60
N LYS A 10 20.95 8.02 18.30
CA LYS A 10 19.93 7.80 17.24
C LYS A 10 18.98 6.61 17.52
N SER A 11 19.37 5.68 18.39
CA SER A 11 18.56 4.55 18.86
C SER A 11 17.45 4.94 19.85
N ASP A 12 17.58 6.09 20.52
CA ASP A 12 16.64 6.49 21.58
C ASP A 12 15.40 7.18 21.00
N THR A 13 15.52 7.81 19.82
CA THR A 13 14.39 8.49 19.15
C THR A 13 13.27 7.51 18.73
N GLU A 14 13.58 6.23 18.52
CA GLU A 14 12.60 5.20 18.16
C GLU A 14 11.77 4.71 19.36
N MET A 15 12.20 4.98 20.57
CA MET A 15 11.59 4.47 21.80
C MET A 15 10.61 5.46 22.45
N PHE A 16 10.75 6.76 22.16
CA PHE A 16 9.92 7.81 22.78
C PHE A 16 8.69 8.14 21.94
N VAL A 17 7.55 8.27 22.61
CA VAL A 17 6.33 8.85 22.03
C VAL A 17 6.43 10.36 22.17
N ARG A 18 6.23 11.09 21.05
CA ARG A 18 6.11 12.56 21.05
C ARG A 18 4.66 12.96 21.00
N GLU A 19 4.31 13.97 21.74
CA GLU A 19 3.02 14.65 21.67
C GLU A 19 3.20 15.92 20.85
N ILE A 20 2.45 16.05 19.78
CA ILE A 20 2.53 17.19 18.86
C ILE A 20 1.19 17.90 18.89
N SER A 21 1.14 19.05 19.51
CA SER A 21 -0.07 19.87 19.57
C SER A 21 -0.32 20.57 18.23
N LYS A 22 -1.56 20.97 18.00
CA LYS A 22 -2.01 21.61 16.76
C LYS A 22 -1.31 22.97 16.53
N GLU A 23 -0.86 23.62 17.60
CA GLU A 23 -0.10 24.89 17.56
C GLU A 23 1.39 24.66 17.27
N SER A 24 1.87 23.42 17.34
CA SER A 24 3.27 23.08 17.07
C SER A 24 3.61 23.28 15.59
N PRO A 25 4.77 23.85 15.26
CA PRO A 25 5.23 23.94 13.87
C PRO A 25 5.49 22.57 13.23
N GLU A 26 5.64 21.51 14.05
CA GLU A 26 5.76 20.12 13.57
C GLU A 26 4.41 19.49 13.20
N TYR A 27 3.28 20.10 13.60
CA TYR A 27 1.97 19.53 13.28
C TYR A 27 1.75 19.51 11.76
N PRO A 28 1.25 18.37 11.19
CA PRO A 28 1.08 18.27 9.76
C PRO A 28 0.12 19.34 9.21
N GLN A 29 0.65 20.27 8.43
CA GLN A 29 -0.12 21.39 7.88
C GLN A 29 -1.36 20.95 7.09
N LYS A 30 -1.27 19.81 6.39
CA LYS A 30 -2.41 19.24 5.67
C LYS A 30 -3.64 19.00 6.57
N LEU A 31 -3.45 18.67 7.85
CA LEU A 31 -4.55 18.44 8.77
C LEU A 31 -5.22 19.74 9.25
N LEU A 32 -4.51 20.85 9.26
CA LEU A 32 -5.06 22.14 9.69
C LEU A 32 -6.16 22.67 8.77
N HIS A 33 -6.22 22.18 7.54
CA HIS A 33 -7.24 22.59 6.55
C HIS A 33 -8.63 21.99 6.80
N TYR A 34 -8.75 21.05 7.74
CA TYR A 34 -9.99 20.31 7.98
C TYR A 34 -10.47 20.45 9.40
N GLU A 35 -11.78 20.63 9.57
CA GLU A 35 -12.40 20.65 10.87
C GLU A 35 -12.36 19.27 11.55
N GLY A 36 -12.41 19.26 12.88
CA GLY A 36 -12.46 18.03 13.65
C GLY A 36 -11.18 17.19 13.63
N MET A 37 -10.05 17.74 13.18
CA MET A 37 -8.75 17.08 13.30
C MET A 37 -8.24 17.14 14.75
N PRO A 38 -7.39 16.16 15.18
CA PRO A 38 -6.97 16.07 16.56
C PRO A 38 -6.18 17.28 17.03
N GLU A 39 -6.44 17.75 18.25
CA GLU A 39 -5.68 18.82 18.90
C GLU A 39 -4.25 18.35 19.25
N ILE A 40 -4.07 17.06 19.51
CA ILE A 40 -2.78 16.43 19.81
C ILE A 40 -2.62 15.18 18.93
N LEU A 41 -1.47 15.07 18.28
CA LEU A 41 -1.02 13.84 17.63
C LEU A 41 0.07 13.19 18.46
N TYR A 42 -0.14 11.93 18.81
CA TYR A 42 0.88 11.06 19.39
C TYR A 42 1.65 10.40 18.28
N VAL A 43 2.98 10.51 18.31
CA VAL A 43 3.85 10.05 17.23
C VAL A 43 4.97 9.19 17.81
N ARG A 44 5.17 8.03 17.21
CA ARG A 44 6.34 7.18 17.44
C ARG A 44 7.09 7.00 16.12
N GLY A 45 8.38 7.31 16.10
CA GLY A 45 9.16 7.42 14.88
C GLY A 45 9.07 8.83 14.27
N THR A 46 8.86 8.92 12.95
CA THR A 46 8.82 10.19 12.22
C THR A 46 7.41 10.57 11.76
N LEU A 47 7.23 11.82 11.37
CA LEU A 47 6.07 12.27 10.58
C LEU A 47 6.37 12.11 9.07
N PRO A 48 5.34 12.02 8.21
CA PRO A 48 5.52 12.14 6.78
C PRO A 48 6.18 13.48 6.40
N ASP A 49 7.07 13.47 5.41
CA ASP A 49 7.68 14.71 4.89
C ASP A 49 6.61 15.50 4.10
N PRO A 50 6.28 16.74 4.50
CA PRO A 50 5.22 17.53 3.84
C PRO A 50 5.54 17.91 2.39
N ARG A 51 6.82 17.82 1.99
CA ARG A 51 7.29 18.16 0.63
C ARG A 51 7.14 17.01 -0.36
N ARG A 52 6.87 15.80 0.13
CA ARG A 52 6.73 14.59 -0.68
C ARG A 52 5.26 14.21 -0.82
N PRO A 53 4.83 13.73 -1.98
CA PRO A 53 3.46 13.25 -2.16
C PRO A 53 3.18 12.03 -1.26
N ALA A 54 1.94 11.94 -0.80
CA ALA A 54 1.49 10.87 0.08
C ALA A 54 0.18 10.25 -0.44
N VAL A 55 0.11 8.93 -0.48
CA VAL A 55 -1.06 8.17 -0.92
C VAL A 55 -1.58 7.30 0.21
N ALA A 56 -2.87 7.40 0.50
CA ALA A 56 -3.53 6.45 1.39
C ALA A 56 -3.98 5.22 0.60
N ILE A 57 -3.57 4.03 1.05
CA ILE A 57 -4.01 2.76 0.48
C ILE A 57 -4.75 1.99 1.57
N VAL A 58 -6.05 1.76 1.37
CA VAL A 58 -6.92 1.11 2.35
C VAL A 58 -7.86 0.11 1.67
N GLY A 59 -8.45 -0.79 2.47
CA GLY A 59 -9.40 -1.76 1.93
C GLY A 59 -9.85 -2.81 2.94
N ALA A 60 -10.29 -3.96 2.42
CA ALA A 60 -10.83 -5.06 3.20
C ALA A 60 -9.82 -5.66 4.17
N ARG A 61 -10.25 -5.93 5.41
CA ARG A 61 -9.45 -6.66 6.41
C ARG A 61 -9.30 -8.13 6.04
N ALA A 62 -10.36 -8.75 5.54
CA ALA A 62 -10.37 -10.11 5.00
C ALA A 62 -10.18 -10.04 3.47
N ALA A 63 -9.03 -9.51 3.05
CA ALA A 63 -8.69 -9.34 1.65
C ALA A 63 -8.45 -10.68 0.93
N SER A 64 -8.85 -10.73 -0.34
CA SER A 64 -8.53 -11.85 -1.22
C SER A 64 -7.02 -11.92 -1.52
N PRO A 65 -6.52 -13.04 -2.05
CA PRO A 65 -5.14 -13.10 -2.56
C PRO A 65 -4.86 -12.03 -3.64
N TYR A 66 -5.85 -11.74 -4.50
CA TYR A 66 -5.76 -10.68 -5.50
C TYR A 66 -5.60 -9.30 -4.85
N GLY A 67 -6.47 -8.95 -3.91
CA GLY A 67 -6.42 -7.65 -3.25
C GLY A 67 -5.11 -7.43 -2.49
N ARG A 68 -4.63 -8.46 -1.76
CA ARG A 68 -3.33 -8.41 -1.06
C ARG A 68 -2.18 -8.13 -2.03
N MET A 69 -2.16 -8.85 -3.15
CA MET A 69 -1.14 -8.67 -4.17
C MET A 69 -1.20 -7.26 -4.79
N GLN A 70 -2.41 -6.77 -5.11
CA GLN A 70 -2.55 -5.42 -5.67
C GLN A 70 -2.13 -4.35 -4.65
N ALA A 71 -2.53 -4.46 -3.38
CA ALA A 71 -2.12 -3.52 -2.34
C ALA A 71 -0.58 -3.45 -2.21
N PHE A 72 0.08 -4.61 -2.16
CA PHE A 72 1.55 -4.69 -2.13
C PHE A 72 2.18 -4.06 -3.37
N ARG A 73 1.72 -4.45 -4.58
CA ARG A 73 2.24 -3.99 -5.86
C ARG A 73 2.11 -2.47 -6.03
N TYR A 74 0.92 -1.92 -5.73
CA TYR A 74 0.68 -0.48 -5.84
C TYR A 74 1.52 0.31 -4.83
N ALA A 75 1.53 -0.13 -3.57
CA ALA A 75 2.32 0.52 -2.55
C ALA A 75 3.83 0.51 -2.86
N ARG A 76 4.35 -0.65 -3.31
CA ARG A 76 5.75 -0.78 -3.73
C ARG A 76 6.07 0.15 -4.89
N ARG A 77 5.25 0.11 -5.96
CA ARG A 77 5.51 0.90 -7.15
C ARG A 77 5.48 2.41 -6.88
N LEU A 78 4.53 2.87 -6.07
CA LEU A 78 4.45 4.26 -5.62
C LEU A 78 5.65 4.62 -4.75
N SER A 79 6.02 3.76 -3.81
CA SER A 79 7.17 3.98 -2.92
C SER A 79 8.51 3.99 -3.65
N GLU A 80 8.68 3.20 -4.72
CA GLU A 80 9.86 3.22 -5.60
C GLU A 80 10.07 4.61 -6.25
N GLU A 81 8.99 5.38 -6.47
CA GLU A 81 9.03 6.76 -6.97
C GLU A 81 9.03 7.81 -5.84
N GLY A 82 9.31 7.38 -4.64
CA GLY A 82 9.41 8.29 -3.50
C GLY A 82 8.08 8.72 -2.90
N VAL A 83 6.95 8.19 -3.33
CA VAL A 83 5.63 8.48 -2.76
C VAL A 83 5.49 7.82 -1.39
N GLN A 84 5.04 8.57 -0.41
CA GLN A 84 4.79 8.12 0.95
C GLN A 84 3.46 7.37 1.03
N ILE A 85 3.45 6.22 1.71
CA ILE A 85 2.24 5.40 1.82
C ILE A 85 1.65 5.52 3.23
N LEU A 86 0.37 5.86 3.30
CA LEU A 86 -0.40 5.97 4.52
C LEU A 86 -1.41 4.84 4.59
N SER A 87 -1.55 4.20 5.74
CA SER A 87 -2.59 3.20 5.97
C SER A 87 -2.89 3.02 7.46
N GLY A 88 -3.79 2.10 7.79
CA GLY A 88 -4.35 1.97 9.14
C GLY A 88 -3.81 0.79 9.96
N MET A 89 -2.80 0.08 9.51
CA MET A 89 -2.25 -1.10 10.19
C MET A 89 -3.25 -2.28 10.34
N ALA A 90 -4.45 -2.23 9.74
CA ALA A 90 -5.40 -3.33 9.81
C ALA A 90 -4.88 -4.58 9.07
N TYR A 91 -5.48 -5.74 9.34
CA TYR A 91 -5.21 -6.92 8.52
C TYR A 91 -5.61 -6.68 7.06
N GLY A 92 -5.13 -7.51 6.14
CA GLY A 92 -5.48 -7.49 4.73
C GLY A 92 -4.78 -6.38 3.96
N ILE A 93 -5.55 -5.49 3.35
CA ILE A 93 -5.02 -4.46 2.44
C ILE A 93 -4.01 -3.54 3.12
N ASP A 94 -4.31 -3.02 4.31
CA ASP A 94 -3.43 -2.11 5.03
C ASP A 94 -2.06 -2.74 5.32
N THR A 95 -2.08 -4.02 5.76
CA THR A 95 -0.85 -4.79 6.01
C THR A 95 0.03 -4.89 4.77
N GLU A 96 -0.58 -5.24 3.62
CA GLU A 96 0.18 -5.42 2.38
C GLU A 96 0.61 -4.08 1.77
N ALA A 97 -0.17 -3.01 1.96
CA ALA A 97 0.23 -1.66 1.58
C ALA A 97 1.50 -1.23 2.33
N HIS A 98 1.54 -1.41 3.65
CA HIS A 98 2.74 -1.12 4.43
C HIS A 98 3.94 -1.97 4.01
N ARG A 99 3.73 -3.29 3.78
CA ARG A 99 4.80 -4.19 3.34
C ARG A 99 5.37 -3.78 1.99
N GLY A 100 4.51 -3.49 1.02
CA GLY A 100 4.94 -3.03 -0.30
C GLY A 100 5.71 -1.72 -0.25
N ALA A 101 5.24 -0.76 0.55
CA ALA A 101 5.90 0.53 0.70
C ALA A 101 7.31 0.43 1.29
N LEU A 102 7.54 -0.53 2.19
CA LEU A 102 8.87 -0.78 2.78
C LEU A 102 9.88 -1.43 1.81
N GLU A 103 9.47 -1.79 0.60
CA GLU A 103 10.37 -2.28 -0.46
C GLU A 103 10.83 -1.14 -1.39
N GLY A 104 10.39 0.10 -1.16
CA GLY A 104 10.80 1.29 -1.91
C GLY A 104 11.34 2.39 -1.00
N GLU A 105 11.64 3.55 -1.57
CA GLU A 105 12.26 4.70 -0.88
C GLU A 105 11.23 5.69 -0.29
N GLY A 106 9.95 5.52 -0.64
CA GLY A 106 8.85 6.39 -0.19
C GLY A 106 8.61 6.32 1.31
N GLY A 107 8.72 5.13 1.86
CA GLY A 107 8.40 4.87 3.25
C GLY A 107 6.90 4.75 3.52
N THR A 108 6.54 4.45 4.78
CA THR A 108 5.14 4.28 5.16
C THR A 108 4.86 4.74 6.59
N TRP A 109 3.65 5.26 6.79
CA TRP A 109 3.17 5.73 8.11
C TRP A 109 1.83 5.08 8.43
N ALA A 110 1.78 4.48 9.61
CA ALA A 110 0.55 3.87 10.10
C ALA A 110 -0.17 4.83 11.03
N VAL A 111 -1.43 5.13 10.73
CA VAL A 111 -2.29 5.86 11.66
C VAL A 111 -3.11 4.84 12.44
N LEU A 112 -3.08 4.86 13.76
CA LEU A 112 -3.77 3.88 14.61
C LEU A 112 -5.05 4.46 15.22
N GLY A 113 -6.01 3.57 15.55
CA GLY A 113 -7.18 3.91 16.33
C GLY A 113 -7.01 3.66 17.84
N ASN A 114 -5.77 3.39 18.28
CA ASN A 114 -5.39 3.14 19.69
C ASN A 114 -4.07 3.85 19.96
N GLY A 115 -3.61 3.86 21.20
CA GLY A 115 -2.32 4.47 21.54
C GLY A 115 -1.17 3.91 20.70
N VAL A 116 -0.26 4.79 20.31
CA VAL A 116 0.89 4.44 19.45
C VAL A 116 1.86 3.43 20.06
N ASP A 117 1.80 3.21 21.37
CA ASP A 117 2.58 2.25 22.13
C ASP A 117 2.03 0.81 22.05
N ILE A 118 0.79 0.65 21.59
CA ILE A 118 0.09 -0.64 21.48
C ILE A 118 -0.04 -1.05 20.02
N CYS A 119 0.60 -2.15 19.63
CA CYS A 119 0.42 -2.74 18.30
C CYS A 119 -0.94 -3.45 18.22
N TYR A 120 -1.83 -2.92 17.40
CA TYR A 120 -3.10 -3.54 17.07
C TYR A 120 -3.33 -3.54 15.55
N PRO A 121 -3.65 -4.70 14.94
CA PRO A 121 -3.76 -6.02 15.54
C PRO A 121 -2.38 -6.60 15.95
N SER A 122 -2.35 -7.46 16.96
CA SER A 122 -1.10 -8.01 17.51
C SER A 122 -0.30 -8.86 16.50
N GLY A 123 -0.98 -9.49 15.54
CA GLY A 123 -0.35 -10.24 14.45
C GLY A 123 0.53 -9.39 13.53
N ASN A 124 0.37 -8.06 13.53
CA ASN A 124 1.19 -7.13 12.76
C ASN A 124 2.42 -6.60 13.53
N ARG A 125 2.77 -7.20 14.68
CA ARG A 125 3.88 -6.73 15.54
C ARG A 125 5.23 -6.65 14.80
N ALA A 126 5.54 -7.62 13.96
CA ALA A 126 6.78 -7.61 13.17
C ALA A 126 6.80 -6.46 12.17
N LEU A 127 5.68 -6.20 11.49
CA LEU A 127 5.52 -5.08 10.56
C LEU A 127 5.60 -3.73 11.30
N TYR A 128 4.91 -3.61 12.44
CA TYR A 128 4.96 -2.43 13.28
C TYR A 128 6.39 -2.07 13.68
N GLN A 129 7.18 -3.06 14.11
CA GLN A 129 8.59 -2.85 14.45
C GLN A 129 9.45 -2.53 13.23
N ARG A 130 9.14 -3.12 12.07
CA ARG A 130 9.85 -2.83 10.82
C ARG A 130 9.63 -1.39 10.39
N ILE A 131 8.40 -0.87 10.45
CA ILE A 131 8.08 0.54 10.15
C ILE A 131 8.95 1.49 10.98
N LEU A 132 9.08 1.25 12.28
CA LEU A 132 9.89 2.09 13.15
C LEU A 132 11.39 2.02 12.83
N ARG A 133 11.91 0.83 12.51
CA ARG A 133 13.33 0.64 12.14
C ARG A 133 13.69 1.32 10.81
N GLU A 134 12.78 1.35 9.86
CA GLU A 134 12.96 1.95 8.52
C GLU A 134 12.74 3.48 8.52
N LYS A 135 12.84 4.13 9.70
CA LYS A 135 12.67 5.60 9.88
C LYS A 135 11.32 6.14 9.41
N CYS A 136 10.32 5.31 9.39
CA CYS A 136 8.92 5.67 9.19
C CYS A 136 8.23 5.97 10.53
N GLY A 137 6.91 6.03 10.60
CA GLY A 137 6.24 6.40 11.84
C GLY A 137 4.88 5.78 12.07
N ILE A 138 4.49 5.82 13.33
CA ILE A 138 3.19 5.40 13.82
C ILE A 138 2.54 6.62 14.47
N LEU A 139 1.33 6.93 14.04
CA LEU A 139 0.58 8.10 14.50
C LEU A 139 -0.75 7.69 15.12
N SER A 140 -1.22 8.46 16.08
CA SER A 140 -2.57 8.33 16.64
C SER A 140 -3.04 9.64 17.26
N GLU A 141 -4.36 9.83 17.33
CA GLU A 141 -5.00 10.84 18.18
C GLU A 141 -5.25 10.34 19.62
N GLN A 142 -5.04 9.02 19.85
CA GLN A 142 -5.30 8.43 21.15
C GLN A 142 -4.05 8.47 22.02
N PRO A 143 -4.17 8.89 23.30
CA PRO A 143 -3.07 8.84 24.26
C PRO A 143 -2.44 7.44 24.38
N THR A 144 -1.17 7.41 24.82
CA THR A 144 -0.49 6.16 25.17
C THR A 144 -1.29 5.33 26.16
N GLY A 145 -1.22 4.01 26.05
CA GLY A 145 -2.00 3.08 26.88
C GLY A 145 -3.47 2.90 26.45
N THR A 146 -3.99 3.71 25.52
CA THR A 146 -5.36 3.58 25.05
C THR A 146 -5.54 2.32 24.21
N ARG A 147 -6.39 1.41 24.69
CA ARG A 147 -6.71 0.15 23.98
C ARG A 147 -7.61 0.41 22.77
N ALA A 148 -7.48 -0.44 21.74
CA ALA A 148 -8.32 -0.40 20.56
C ALA A 148 -9.80 -0.58 20.90
N ARG A 149 -10.67 0.27 20.31
CA ARG A 149 -12.13 0.20 20.41
C ARG A 149 -12.73 0.41 19.02
N ASN A 150 -13.85 -0.25 18.74
CA ASN A 150 -14.44 -0.29 17.40
C ASN A 150 -14.74 1.11 16.83
N TYR A 151 -15.19 2.04 17.64
CA TYR A 151 -15.54 3.40 17.21
C TYR A 151 -14.33 4.30 16.92
N PHE A 152 -13.14 3.95 17.39
CA PHE A 152 -11.92 4.69 17.07
C PHE A 152 -11.44 4.48 15.63
N PHE A 153 -11.74 3.32 15.02
CA PHE A 153 -11.26 3.03 13.68
C PHE A 153 -11.91 3.92 12.59
N PRO A 154 -13.25 4.10 12.57
CA PRO A 154 -13.88 5.05 11.66
C PRO A 154 -13.43 6.50 11.89
N ALA A 155 -13.32 6.92 13.15
CA ALA A 155 -12.87 8.26 13.51
C ALA A 155 -11.44 8.54 13.01
N ARG A 156 -10.51 7.58 13.19
CA ARG A 156 -9.13 7.67 12.74
C ARG A 156 -9.00 7.84 11.22
N ASN A 157 -9.91 7.29 10.42
CA ASN A 157 -9.81 7.29 8.97
C ASN A 157 -9.75 8.71 8.37
N ARG A 158 -10.35 9.73 9.03
CA ARG A 158 -10.23 11.13 8.61
C ARG A 158 -8.79 11.65 8.65
N ILE A 159 -7.97 11.10 9.55
CA ILE A 159 -6.55 11.46 9.67
C ILE A 159 -5.75 10.82 8.53
N ILE A 160 -6.06 9.56 8.17
CA ILE A 160 -5.42 8.88 7.04
C ILE A 160 -5.66 9.67 5.75
N SER A 161 -6.93 9.98 5.44
CA SER A 161 -7.27 10.76 4.24
C SER A 161 -6.74 12.19 4.33
N GLY A 162 -6.77 12.82 5.51
CA GLY A 162 -6.27 14.18 5.73
C GLY A 162 -4.79 14.35 5.44
N LEU A 163 -3.96 13.36 5.76
CA LEU A 163 -2.53 13.37 5.49
C LEU A 163 -2.18 13.04 4.03
N ALA A 164 -3.06 12.34 3.30
CA ALA A 164 -2.82 11.91 1.93
C ALA A 164 -3.13 13.02 0.90
N ASP A 165 -2.56 12.93 -0.29
CA ASP A 165 -2.93 13.75 -1.44
C ASP A 165 -4.04 13.08 -2.27
N LEU A 166 -4.07 11.75 -2.30
CA LEU A 166 -5.15 10.95 -2.87
C LEU A 166 -5.36 9.65 -2.07
N VAL A 167 -6.51 9.03 -2.25
CA VAL A 167 -6.89 7.78 -1.55
C VAL A 167 -7.19 6.68 -2.56
N VAL A 168 -6.66 5.49 -2.32
CA VAL A 168 -6.90 4.29 -3.14
C VAL A 168 -7.63 3.24 -2.32
N ILE A 169 -8.77 2.79 -2.84
CA ILE A 169 -9.52 1.66 -2.28
C ILE A 169 -9.21 0.42 -3.12
N VAL A 170 -8.62 -0.60 -2.49
CA VAL A 170 -8.16 -1.80 -3.21
C VAL A 170 -9.25 -2.87 -3.29
N GLU A 171 -9.86 -3.19 -2.18
CA GLU A 171 -11.03 -4.07 -2.07
C GLU A 171 -11.98 -3.55 -1.01
N ALA A 172 -13.27 -3.56 -1.31
CA ALA A 172 -14.31 -3.17 -0.38
C ALA A 172 -15.63 -3.85 -0.72
N ARG A 173 -16.33 -4.38 0.30
CA ARG A 173 -17.74 -4.70 0.20
C ARG A 173 -18.54 -3.41 0.19
N GLU A 174 -19.81 -3.44 -0.24
CA GLU A 174 -20.69 -2.26 -0.27
C GLU A 174 -20.83 -1.55 1.10
N LYS A 175 -20.72 -2.30 2.19
CA LYS A 175 -20.78 -1.76 3.56
C LYS A 175 -19.44 -1.94 4.29
N SER A 176 -18.35 -1.54 3.63
CA SER A 176 -17.01 -1.64 4.19
C SER A 176 -16.60 -0.38 4.96
N GLY A 177 -15.89 -0.56 6.08
CA GLY A 177 -15.28 0.56 6.81
C GLY A 177 -14.23 1.34 6.01
N SER A 178 -13.66 0.77 4.94
CA SER A 178 -12.75 1.46 4.03
C SER A 178 -13.47 2.51 3.16
N LEU A 179 -14.78 2.31 2.89
CA LEU A 179 -15.60 3.31 2.18
C LEU A 179 -15.81 4.59 3.03
N ILE A 180 -15.73 4.48 4.37
CA ILE A 180 -15.71 5.65 5.25
C ILE A 180 -14.47 6.50 4.99
N THR A 181 -13.32 5.89 4.71
CA THR A 181 -12.10 6.63 4.33
C THR A 181 -12.26 7.32 2.98
N ALA A 182 -12.92 6.66 2.01
CA ALA A 182 -13.24 7.28 0.72
C ALA A 182 -14.17 8.49 0.90
N GLN A 183 -15.20 8.38 1.76
CA GLN A 183 -16.10 9.50 2.06
C GLN A 183 -15.34 10.66 2.70
N TRP A 184 -14.51 10.40 3.72
CA TRP A 184 -13.68 11.45 4.31
C TRP A 184 -12.76 12.12 3.28
N ALA A 185 -12.20 11.37 2.35
CA ALA A 185 -11.36 11.93 1.28
C ALA A 185 -12.17 12.87 0.37
N LEU A 186 -13.38 12.47 -0.03
CA LEU A 186 -14.29 13.31 -0.83
C LEU A 186 -14.70 14.58 -0.08
N ASP A 187 -15.06 14.48 1.20
CA ASP A 187 -15.41 15.62 2.04
C ASP A 187 -14.22 16.57 2.23
N GLN A 188 -13.01 16.06 2.13
CA GLN A 188 -11.74 16.80 2.18
C GLN A 188 -11.29 17.31 0.80
N GLY A 189 -12.09 17.14 -0.25
CA GLY A 189 -11.80 17.60 -1.62
C GLY A 189 -10.65 16.85 -2.30
N LYS A 190 -10.40 15.58 -1.93
CA LYS A 190 -9.30 14.78 -2.46
C LYS A 190 -9.76 13.77 -3.50
N SER A 191 -8.90 13.48 -4.46
CA SER A 191 -9.12 12.44 -5.45
C SER A 191 -9.20 11.06 -4.79
N VAL A 192 -10.26 10.32 -5.13
CA VAL A 192 -10.46 8.93 -4.72
C VAL A 192 -10.33 8.04 -5.94
N PHE A 193 -9.53 6.99 -5.81
CA PHE A 193 -9.36 5.96 -6.81
C PHE A 193 -9.77 4.60 -6.26
N ALA A 194 -10.29 3.73 -7.12
CA ALA A 194 -10.61 2.36 -6.74
C ALA A 194 -10.03 1.37 -7.76
N ILE A 195 -9.53 0.25 -7.26
CA ILE A 195 -9.08 -0.85 -8.10
C ILE A 195 -10.32 -1.64 -8.54
N PRO A 196 -10.56 -1.76 -9.87
CA PRO A 196 -11.69 -2.53 -10.38
C PRO A 196 -11.50 -4.02 -10.12
N GLY A 197 -12.60 -4.73 -9.94
CA GLY A 197 -12.58 -6.18 -9.78
C GLY A 197 -13.79 -6.85 -10.42
N PRO A 198 -13.84 -8.20 -10.41
CA PRO A 198 -14.94 -8.93 -11.00
C PRO A 198 -16.29 -8.55 -10.37
N VAL A 199 -17.32 -8.38 -11.21
CA VAL A 199 -18.65 -7.95 -10.77
C VAL A 199 -19.38 -9.02 -9.93
N THR A 200 -18.91 -10.26 -9.97
CA THR A 200 -19.43 -11.38 -9.17
C THR A 200 -18.78 -11.50 -7.80
N GLU A 201 -17.69 -10.75 -7.56
CA GLU A 201 -16.93 -10.83 -6.32
C GLU A 201 -17.38 -9.77 -5.32
N GLU A 202 -17.84 -10.22 -4.15
CA GLU A 202 -18.38 -9.38 -3.10
C GLU A 202 -17.39 -8.28 -2.63
N LEU A 203 -16.10 -8.61 -2.60
CA LEU A 203 -15.02 -7.67 -2.23
C LEU A 203 -14.73 -6.60 -3.30
N SER A 204 -15.25 -6.77 -4.52
CA SER A 204 -15.11 -5.81 -5.60
C SER A 204 -16.29 -4.84 -5.70
N MET A 205 -17.44 -5.19 -5.12
CA MET A 205 -18.69 -4.43 -5.29
C MET A 205 -18.56 -2.99 -4.81
N GLY A 206 -17.94 -2.77 -3.65
CA GLY A 206 -17.74 -1.41 -3.12
C GLY A 206 -16.80 -0.57 -3.99
N CYS A 207 -15.72 -1.18 -4.53
CA CYS A 207 -14.80 -0.49 -5.45
C CYS A 207 -15.49 -0.17 -6.79
N ASN A 208 -16.21 -1.14 -7.39
CA ASN A 208 -16.94 -0.93 -8.63
C ASN A 208 -18.04 0.13 -8.47
N LYS A 209 -18.71 0.15 -7.31
CA LYS A 209 -19.68 1.20 -6.99
C LYS A 209 -19.03 2.57 -6.86
N LEU A 210 -17.90 2.70 -6.17
CA LEU A 210 -17.16 3.96 -6.10
C LEU A 210 -16.78 4.48 -7.50
N ILE A 211 -16.36 3.60 -8.41
CA ILE A 211 -16.03 3.93 -9.79
C ILE A 211 -17.29 4.42 -10.51
N TYR A 212 -18.42 3.74 -10.36
CA TYR A 212 -19.68 4.16 -10.93
C TYR A 212 -20.13 5.53 -10.39
N ASP A 213 -19.89 5.81 -9.11
CA ASP A 213 -20.23 7.07 -8.44
C ASP A 213 -19.20 8.19 -8.77
N GLY A 214 -18.19 7.93 -9.62
CA GLY A 214 -17.26 8.93 -10.14
C GLY A 214 -15.83 8.88 -9.60
N ALA A 215 -15.46 7.89 -8.80
CA ALA A 215 -14.06 7.69 -8.41
C ALA A 215 -13.19 7.30 -9.62
N GLY A 216 -11.93 7.69 -9.59
CA GLY A 216 -10.96 7.32 -10.61
C GLY A 216 -10.71 5.81 -10.65
N ILE A 217 -10.49 5.26 -11.84
CA ILE A 217 -10.15 3.84 -12.00
C ILE A 217 -8.65 3.66 -11.83
N ALA A 218 -8.25 2.98 -10.76
CA ALA A 218 -6.86 2.59 -10.54
C ALA A 218 -6.55 1.27 -11.26
N TYR A 219 -6.45 1.27 -12.59
CA TYR A 219 -6.14 0.06 -13.36
C TYR A 219 -4.62 -0.20 -13.47
N THR A 220 -3.78 0.81 -13.23
CA THR A 220 -2.31 0.68 -13.05
C THR A 220 -1.81 1.67 -11.99
N PRO A 221 -0.67 1.40 -11.31
CA PRO A 221 -0.09 2.36 -10.36
C PRO A 221 0.35 3.67 -11.02
N GLU A 222 0.73 3.64 -12.30
CA GLU A 222 1.21 4.79 -13.07
C GLU A 222 0.16 5.89 -13.21
N ILE A 223 -1.13 5.55 -13.17
CA ILE A 223 -2.22 6.53 -13.18
C ILE A 223 -2.14 7.40 -11.92
N LEU A 224 -1.90 6.79 -10.77
CA LEU A 224 -1.78 7.50 -9.50
C LEU A 224 -0.54 8.39 -9.48
N LEU A 225 0.58 7.92 -10.05
CA LEU A 225 1.79 8.74 -10.20
C LEU A 225 1.53 9.95 -11.10
N ARG A 226 0.81 9.77 -12.20
CA ARG A 226 0.43 10.86 -13.10
C ARG A 226 -0.50 11.86 -12.41
N GLU A 227 -1.45 11.39 -11.63
CA GLU A 227 -2.35 12.26 -10.82
C GLU A 227 -1.56 13.09 -9.82
N LEU A 228 -0.48 12.56 -9.27
CA LEU A 228 0.46 13.27 -8.39
C LEU A 228 1.46 14.18 -9.13
N GLY A 229 1.37 14.28 -10.47
CA GLY A 229 2.30 15.07 -11.28
C GLY A 229 3.69 14.42 -11.44
N ILE A 230 3.83 13.14 -11.15
CA ILE A 230 5.08 12.39 -11.29
C ILE A 230 5.17 11.80 -12.71
N ASP A 231 6.15 12.26 -13.48
CA ASP A 231 6.36 11.81 -14.86
C ASP A 231 7.05 10.43 -14.89
N CYS A 232 6.30 9.42 -15.31
CA CYS A 232 6.78 8.04 -15.40
C CYS A 232 7.41 7.70 -16.74
N GLU A 233 7.33 8.55 -17.77
CA GLU A 233 7.78 8.19 -19.13
C GLU A 233 9.31 8.03 -19.23
N LYS A 234 10.07 8.71 -18.38
CA LYS A 234 11.53 8.58 -18.33
C LYS A 234 12.02 7.27 -17.74
N ILE A 235 11.19 6.58 -16.95
CA ILE A 235 11.58 5.44 -16.12
C ILE A 235 11.34 4.10 -16.83
N VAL A 236 10.32 4.02 -17.68
CA VAL A 236 10.03 2.81 -18.46
C VAL A 236 11.18 2.43 -19.40
N LYS A 237 11.96 3.40 -19.87
CA LYS A 237 13.12 3.14 -20.77
C LYS A 237 14.35 2.56 -20.06
N VAL A 238 14.47 2.67 -18.74
CA VAL A 238 15.66 2.22 -18.00
C VAL A 238 15.47 0.83 -17.39
N LYS A 239 14.26 0.47 -16.95
CA LYS A 239 14.01 -0.83 -16.27
C LYS A 239 13.82 -2.04 -17.20
N THR A 240 13.60 -1.85 -18.49
CA THR A 240 13.48 -2.96 -19.46
C THR A 240 14.79 -3.69 -19.76
N LYS A 241 15.92 -3.25 -19.22
CA LYS A 241 17.24 -3.83 -19.55
C LYS A 241 17.82 -4.80 -18.52
N ASN A 242 17.28 -4.95 -17.33
CA ASN A 242 17.92 -5.76 -16.25
C ASN A 242 16.95 -6.69 -15.50
N GLU A 243 15.96 -7.30 -16.15
CA GLU A 243 15.13 -8.29 -15.50
C GLU A 243 15.52 -9.70 -15.89
N LEU A 244 15.92 -10.45 -14.85
CA LEU A 244 16.15 -11.89 -14.80
C LEU A 244 17.18 -12.39 -15.84
N GLY A 245 18.30 -12.88 -15.36
CA GLY A 245 19.28 -13.67 -16.15
C GLY A 245 18.69 -15.01 -16.65
N LEU A 246 17.43 -15.01 -17.08
CA LEU A 246 16.75 -16.14 -17.66
C LEU A 246 17.20 -16.33 -19.11
N ALA A 247 17.38 -17.58 -19.52
CA ALA A 247 17.58 -17.93 -20.92
C ALA A 247 16.48 -17.34 -21.81
N THR A 248 16.79 -16.98 -23.05
CA THR A 248 15.91 -16.23 -23.96
C THR A 248 14.50 -16.84 -24.07
N ASP A 249 14.41 -18.17 -24.21
CA ASP A 249 13.13 -18.88 -24.37
C ASP A 249 12.35 -18.97 -23.05
N LEU A 250 13.03 -19.10 -21.91
CA LEU A 250 12.39 -19.07 -20.58
C LEU A 250 11.78 -17.69 -20.32
N LYS A 251 12.51 -16.64 -20.69
CA LYS A 251 12.02 -15.25 -20.59
C LYS A 251 10.82 -15.00 -21.50
N LEU A 252 10.81 -15.58 -22.69
CA LEU A 252 9.71 -15.49 -23.65
C LEU A 252 8.43 -16.11 -23.06
N VAL A 253 8.49 -17.35 -22.56
CA VAL A 253 7.36 -18.03 -21.93
C VAL A 253 6.90 -17.28 -20.69
N TYR A 254 7.83 -16.83 -19.83
CA TYR A 254 7.51 -16.06 -18.63
C TYR A 254 6.82 -14.72 -18.95
N SER A 255 7.19 -14.04 -20.04
CA SER A 255 6.56 -12.80 -20.47
C SER A 255 5.11 -12.98 -20.94
N CYS A 256 4.75 -14.17 -21.41
CA CYS A 256 3.40 -14.53 -21.84
C CYS A 256 2.49 -14.94 -20.67
N LEU A 257 3.05 -15.19 -19.48
CA LEU A 257 2.29 -15.44 -18.27
C LEU A 257 1.93 -14.11 -17.59
N ASP A 258 0.73 -14.05 -17.07
CA ASP A 258 0.24 -13.00 -16.18
C ASP A 258 -0.52 -13.63 -14.99
N LEU A 259 -1.32 -12.84 -14.30
CA LEU A 259 -2.12 -13.30 -13.16
C LEU A 259 -3.41 -14.02 -13.57
N GLN A 260 -3.77 -13.95 -14.86
CA GLN A 260 -4.88 -14.73 -15.42
C GLN A 260 -4.37 -16.07 -15.89
N PRO A 261 -5.15 -17.15 -15.70
CA PRO A 261 -4.77 -18.47 -16.16
C PRO A 261 -4.54 -18.52 -17.67
N LYS A 262 -3.34 -18.94 -18.07
CA LYS A 262 -3.01 -19.19 -19.47
C LYS A 262 -2.87 -20.68 -19.72
N SER A 263 -3.53 -21.18 -20.75
CA SER A 263 -3.36 -22.58 -21.13
C SER A 263 -2.02 -22.82 -21.82
N VAL A 264 -1.56 -24.07 -21.76
CA VAL A 264 -0.32 -24.46 -22.47
C VAL A 264 -0.47 -24.22 -23.97
N GLU A 265 -1.63 -24.50 -24.55
CA GLU A 265 -1.92 -24.23 -25.97
C GLU A 265 -1.80 -22.77 -26.32
N PHE A 266 -2.31 -21.86 -25.47
CA PHE A 266 -2.15 -20.42 -25.65
C PHE A 266 -0.66 -20.02 -25.65
N LEU A 267 0.13 -20.58 -24.74
CA LEU A 267 1.56 -20.28 -24.65
C LEU A 267 2.34 -20.79 -25.86
N ILE A 268 2.01 -22.00 -26.35
CA ILE A 268 2.59 -22.56 -27.58
C ILE A 268 2.28 -21.65 -28.77
N GLN A 269 1.03 -21.25 -28.94
CA GLN A 269 0.60 -20.38 -30.03
C GLN A 269 1.25 -18.99 -29.94
N LYS A 270 1.39 -18.46 -28.73
CA LYS A 270 1.92 -17.11 -28.52
C LYS A 270 3.44 -17.03 -28.67
N THR A 271 4.17 -18.07 -28.25
CA THR A 271 5.63 -18.13 -28.28
C THR A 271 6.20 -18.74 -29.56
N GLY A 272 5.41 -19.55 -30.31
CA GLY A 272 5.87 -20.32 -31.46
C GLY A 272 6.82 -21.48 -31.13
N LEU A 273 6.97 -21.80 -29.81
CA LEU A 273 7.83 -22.91 -29.39
C LEU A 273 7.08 -24.26 -29.43
N SER A 274 7.83 -25.37 -29.53
CA SER A 274 7.24 -26.71 -29.55
C SER A 274 6.56 -27.04 -28.18
N PRO A 275 5.53 -27.90 -28.17
CA PRO A 275 4.85 -28.31 -26.94
C PRO A 275 5.79 -28.85 -25.85
N GLU A 276 6.78 -29.67 -26.26
CA GLU A 276 7.76 -30.25 -25.34
C GLU A 276 8.62 -29.15 -24.70
N LYS A 277 9.02 -28.14 -25.51
CA LYS A 277 9.85 -27.03 -25.05
C LYS A 277 9.09 -26.14 -24.09
N VAL A 278 7.83 -25.78 -24.40
CA VAL A 278 6.97 -25.01 -23.50
C VAL A 278 6.73 -25.75 -22.19
N GLY A 279 6.47 -27.05 -22.24
CA GLY A 279 6.29 -27.89 -21.05
C GLY A 279 7.52 -27.91 -20.15
N GLY A 280 8.71 -28.08 -20.73
CA GLY A 280 9.97 -28.04 -19.99
C GLY A 280 10.23 -26.67 -19.32
N LEU A 281 10.00 -25.57 -20.04
CA LEU A 281 10.18 -24.21 -19.55
C LEU A 281 9.15 -23.85 -18.44
N LEU A 282 7.91 -24.32 -18.55
CA LEU A 282 6.90 -24.16 -17.50
C LEU A 282 7.26 -24.91 -16.22
N LEU A 283 7.84 -26.13 -16.36
CA LEU A 283 8.35 -26.87 -15.21
C LEU A 283 9.50 -26.13 -14.54
N GLU A 284 10.43 -25.58 -15.31
CA GLU A 284 11.54 -24.77 -14.78
C GLU A 284 11.04 -23.51 -14.05
N LEU A 285 10.08 -22.79 -14.63
CA LEU A 285 9.44 -21.63 -13.99
C LEU A 285 8.71 -22.01 -12.71
N LYS A 286 8.09 -23.20 -12.67
CA LYS A 286 7.41 -23.73 -11.49
C LYS A 286 8.40 -24.08 -10.38
N ILE A 287 9.51 -24.74 -10.71
CA ILE A 287 10.60 -25.07 -9.76
C ILE A 287 11.26 -23.80 -9.21
N SER A 288 11.45 -22.80 -10.06
CA SER A 288 12.01 -21.49 -9.67
C SER A 288 11.02 -20.61 -8.91
N GLY A 289 9.79 -21.07 -8.66
CA GLY A 289 8.75 -20.30 -7.98
C GLY A 289 8.21 -19.12 -8.78
N LEU A 290 8.52 -19.00 -10.06
CA LEU A 290 8.11 -17.90 -10.94
C LEU A 290 6.75 -18.13 -11.60
N ALA A 291 6.28 -19.38 -11.71
CA ALA A 291 4.96 -19.72 -12.19
C ALA A 291 4.30 -20.79 -11.30
N ARG A 292 2.98 -20.83 -11.31
CA ARG A 292 2.18 -21.81 -10.59
C ARG A 292 1.09 -22.38 -11.50
N GLU A 293 0.90 -23.68 -11.47
CA GLU A 293 -0.22 -24.37 -12.08
C GLU A 293 -1.45 -24.27 -11.16
N ILE A 294 -2.56 -23.77 -11.67
CA ILE A 294 -3.79 -23.54 -10.91
C ILE A 294 -4.95 -24.40 -11.40
N GLY A 295 -4.75 -25.22 -12.42
CA GLY A 295 -5.69 -26.16 -12.99
C GLY A 295 -4.96 -27.01 -14.03
N ARG A 296 -5.57 -28.08 -14.51
CA ARG A 296 -4.94 -28.99 -15.47
C ARG A 296 -4.50 -28.21 -16.72
N HIS A 297 -3.17 -28.03 -16.92
CA HIS A 297 -2.56 -27.29 -18.03
C HIS A 297 -2.81 -25.77 -18.04
N TYR A 298 -3.20 -25.15 -16.91
CA TYR A 298 -3.33 -23.71 -16.78
C TYR A 298 -2.31 -23.16 -15.79
N TYR A 299 -1.58 -22.15 -16.22
CA TYR A 299 -0.48 -21.54 -15.46
C TYR A 299 -0.71 -20.04 -15.24
N VAL A 300 -0.27 -19.56 -14.10
CA VAL A 300 -0.23 -18.13 -13.74
C VAL A 300 1.18 -17.74 -13.31
N LYS A 301 1.50 -16.49 -13.49
CA LYS A 301 2.71 -15.92 -12.93
C LYS A 301 2.61 -15.90 -11.40
N THR A 302 3.67 -16.33 -10.71
CA THR A 302 3.81 -16.10 -9.27
C THR A 302 4.47 -14.76 -9.07
N THR A 303 3.98 -13.99 -8.11
CA THR A 303 4.50 -12.67 -7.72
C THR A 303 5.60 -12.80 -6.70
#